data_1f64664bf3ad626dd71a9882f9a512c6
#
_entry.id   1f64664bf3ad626dd71a9882f9a512c6
#
_cell.length_a   1.000
_cell.length_b   1.000
_cell.length_c   1.000
_cell.angle_alpha   90.00
_cell.angle_beta   90.00
_cell.angle_gamma   90.00
#
_symmetry.space_group_name_H-M   'P 1'
#
loop_
_entity.id
_entity.type
_entity.pdbx_description
1 polymer ?
#
loop_
_entity_poly.entity_id
_entity_poly.type
_entity_poly.pdbx_seq_one_letter_code
_entity_poly.pdbx_strand_id
1 'polypeptide(L)'
;MTHKLFEPFDLKTLSLKNRIVMAPMTRCRAGADYVPTIFMAEYYAQRATAGLIITEGMPVSPKARGYLWTPGIYTPQQIAGWKKVTRAVHDASGAIFAQIWHVGRVSHQSLQPDGSAPEGPTDEQPEGASCFAYDENGAPGNVSTSHPRALDLDGISRVRGAFVQAARNACKAGMDGVEIHGANGYLFDEFLNSVVNTRSDAYGGSPENRCRFLLEVVDAVTDAIGIGRVGVRISPNGRFNAMPEDPEMEATFLYLSEELNRRNIAYLHINDQATFGMPAIPEGLIPKIRAVFQGPIILCGGYDAPRAHGDINEGIADLVAFGVPYIANPDLPARLENGWPLNNADRDAFYGGGKKGYTDYPVYQP
;
A
#
# COMPACT_ATOMS: atom_id res chain seq x y z
N MET A 1 2.13 4.58 -33.34
CA MET A 1 2.20 5.62 -32.29
C MET A 1 2.70 4.92 -31.04
N THR A 2 3.78 5.39 -30.45
CA THR A 2 4.25 4.89 -29.14
C THR A 2 3.15 5.15 -28.11
N HIS A 3 2.80 4.12 -27.35
CA HIS A 3 1.77 4.25 -26.33
C HIS A 3 2.41 4.91 -25.10
N LYS A 4 1.88 6.04 -24.65
CA LYS A 4 2.38 6.79 -23.47
C LYS A 4 2.62 5.92 -22.22
N LEU A 5 1.88 4.82 -22.08
CA LEU A 5 2.05 3.84 -21.00
C LEU A 5 3.50 3.31 -20.90
N PHE A 6 4.17 3.17 -22.05
CA PHE A 6 5.54 2.64 -22.14
C PHE A 6 6.62 3.72 -22.23
N GLU A 7 6.21 4.99 -22.26
CA GLU A 7 7.15 6.12 -22.26
C GLU A 7 7.68 6.42 -20.86
N PRO A 8 8.93 6.92 -20.75
CA PRO A 8 9.48 7.36 -19.47
C PRO A 8 8.60 8.43 -18.79
N PHE A 9 8.70 8.48 -17.46
CA PHE A 9 7.99 9.47 -16.63
C PHE A 9 8.87 9.99 -15.51
N ASP A 10 8.96 11.31 -15.36
CA ASP A 10 9.71 11.94 -14.28
C ASP A 10 8.86 12.05 -13.02
N LEU A 11 9.12 11.18 -12.06
CA LEU A 11 8.45 11.14 -10.76
C LEU A 11 9.32 11.89 -9.73
N LYS A 12 9.19 13.23 -9.71
CA LYS A 12 9.92 14.10 -8.76
C LYS A 12 11.44 13.86 -8.73
N THR A 13 11.89 12.92 -7.90
CA THR A 13 13.32 12.60 -7.70
C THR A 13 13.80 11.40 -8.52
N LEU A 14 12.91 10.76 -9.27
CA LEU A 14 13.20 9.56 -10.06
C LEU A 14 12.73 9.72 -11.50
N SER A 15 13.54 9.23 -12.45
CA SER A 15 13.09 9.04 -13.83
C SER A 15 12.70 7.57 -14.01
N LEU A 16 11.41 7.31 -14.22
CA LEU A 16 10.85 5.98 -14.42
C LEU A 16 10.92 5.60 -15.90
N LYS A 17 11.24 4.34 -16.19
CA LYS A 17 11.41 3.85 -17.57
C LYS A 17 10.09 3.70 -18.35
N ASN A 18 8.96 3.58 -17.65
CA ASN A 18 7.61 3.52 -18.17
C ASN A 18 6.62 3.95 -17.08
N ARG A 19 5.32 3.99 -17.40
CA ARG A 19 4.25 4.43 -16.49
C ARG A 19 3.51 3.25 -15.83
N ILE A 20 4.08 2.05 -15.87
CA ILE A 20 3.51 0.83 -15.29
C ILE A 20 4.06 0.65 -13.89
N VAL A 21 3.17 0.57 -12.90
CA VAL A 21 3.52 0.39 -11.50
C VAL A 21 3.14 -1.03 -11.06
N MET A 22 4.06 -1.71 -10.36
CA MET A 22 3.70 -2.90 -9.61
C MET A 22 3.00 -2.48 -8.33
N ALA A 23 1.69 -2.77 -8.22
CA ALA A 23 0.90 -2.46 -7.05
C ALA A 23 1.40 -3.19 -5.79
N PRO A 24 1.24 -2.60 -4.59
CA PRO A 24 1.57 -3.26 -3.34
C PRO A 24 0.64 -4.46 -3.10
N MET A 25 1.23 -5.62 -2.90
CA MET A 25 0.51 -6.88 -2.68
C MET A 25 1.16 -7.67 -1.56
N THR A 26 0.43 -7.92 -0.49
CA THR A 26 0.86 -8.79 0.61
C THR A 26 1.03 -10.21 0.10
N ARG A 27 2.19 -10.82 0.35
CA ARG A 27 2.52 -12.17 -0.09
C ARG A 27 2.84 -13.11 1.06
N CYS A 28 3.04 -12.59 2.28
CA CYS A 28 3.30 -13.38 3.50
C CYS A 28 4.45 -14.40 3.35
N ARG A 29 5.60 -13.97 2.81
CA ARG A 29 6.78 -14.83 2.58
C ARG A 29 8.03 -14.42 3.33
N ALA A 30 7.89 -13.54 4.32
CA ALA A 30 8.95 -13.27 5.28
C ALA A 30 9.18 -14.46 6.21
N GLY A 31 10.34 -14.55 6.83
CA GLY A 31 10.64 -15.54 7.87
C GLY A 31 9.77 -15.37 9.12
N ALA A 32 9.87 -16.30 10.06
CA ALA A 32 9.10 -16.26 11.32
C ALA A 32 9.37 -15.01 12.16
N ASP A 33 10.53 -14.37 11.99
CA ASP A 33 10.97 -13.11 12.57
C ASP A 33 10.58 -11.86 11.74
N TYR A 34 9.75 -12.06 10.71
CA TYR A 34 9.31 -11.00 9.78
C TYR A 34 10.47 -10.35 9.00
N VAL A 35 11.58 -11.07 8.82
CA VAL A 35 12.73 -10.65 8.02
C VAL A 35 12.52 -11.05 6.56
N PRO A 36 12.76 -10.14 5.58
CA PRO A 36 12.72 -10.47 4.16
C PRO A 36 13.66 -11.62 3.80
N THR A 37 13.14 -12.59 3.02
CA THR A 37 13.88 -13.76 2.56
C THR A 37 14.62 -13.51 1.25
N ILE A 38 15.49 -14.43 0.87
CA ILE A 38 16.18 -14.39 -0.45
C ILE A 38 15.19 -14.53 -1.61
N PHE A 39 14.08 -15.25 -1.41
CA PHE A 39 13.02 -15.36 -2.42
C PHE A 39 12.33 -14.02 -2.69
N MET A 40 12.23 -13.14 -1.67
CA MET A 40 11.71 -11.80 -1.88
C MET A 40 12.65 -10.95 -2.74
N ALA A 41 13.98 -11.10 -2.58
CA ALA A 41 14.95 -10.42 -3.44
C ALA A 41 14.82 -10.88 -4.90
N GLU A 42 14.69 -12.18 -5.12
CA GLU A 42 14.45 -12.76 -6.46
C GLU A 42 13.13 -12.26 -7.06
N TYR A 43 12.04 -12.29 -6.28
CA TYR A 43 10.69 -11.88 -6.70
C TYR A 43 10.62 -10.43 -7.18
N TYR A 44 11.17 -9.50 -6.40
CA TYR A 44 11.15 -8.09 -6.76
C TYR A 44 12.12 -7.78 -7.91
N ALA A 45 13.30 -8.42 -7.95
CA ALA A 45 14.25 -8.27 -9.05
C ALA A 45 13.69 -8.75 -10.40
N GLN A 46 12.94 -9.86 -10.42
CA GLN A 46 12.26 -10.36 -11.62
C GLN A 46 11.27 -9.33 -12.21
N ARG A 47 10.74 -8.43 -11.38
CA ARG A 47 9.72 -7.41 -11.74
C ARG A 47 10.33 -6.01 -11.92
N ALA A 48 11.65 -5.91 -11.96
CA ALA A 48 12.36 -4.64 -12.11
C ALA A 48 12.14 -3.94 -13.46
N THR A 49 11.46 -4.57 -14.41
CA THR A 49 11.01 -3.94 -15.67
C THR A 49 9.84 -2.99 -15.48
N ALA A 50 9.15 -3.02 -14.33
CA ALA A 50 8.18 -2.00 -13.94
C ALA A 50 8.84 -0.61 -13.91
N GLY A 51 8.07 0.44 -14.23
CA GLY A 51 8.51 1.82 -13.99
C GLY A 51 8.77 2.07 -12.50
N LEU A 52 7.85 1.59 -11.64
CA LEU A 52 7.99 1.65 -10.20
C LEU A 52 7.47 0.35 -9.57
N ILE A 53 8.21 -0.20 -8.62
CA ILE A 53 7.74 -1.26 -7.73
C ILE A 53 7.31 -0.60 -6.42
N ILE A 54 6.08 -0.87 -5.96
CA ILE A 54 5.66 -0.60 -4.59
C ILE A 54 5.60 -1.94 -3.87
N THR A 55 6.33 -2.07 -2.76
CA THR A 55 6.43 -3.35 -2.04
C THR A 55 5.11 -3.74 -1.39
N GLU A 56 4.99 -4.99 -0.96
CA GLU A 56 3.98 -5.38 0.02
C GLU A 56 4.05 -4.51 1.28
N GLY A 57 2.93 -4.41 2.01
CA GLY A 57 2.85 -3.61 3.22
C GLY A 57 3.87 -4.06 4.28
N MET A 58 4.66 -3.10 4.78
CA MET A 58 5.66 -3.31 5.83
C MET A 58 5.14 -2.74 7.14
N PRO A 59 4.81 -3.55 8.16
CA PRO A 59 4.48 -3.03 9.48
C PRO A 59 5.57 -2.09 10.01
N VAL A 60 5.16 -0.89 10.47
CA VAL A 60 6.07 0.14 11.00
C VAL A 60 6.56 -0.16 12.43
N SER A 61 5.89 -1.09 13.11
CA SER A 61 6.22 -1.52 14.47
C SER A 61 5.64 -2.92 14.75
N PRO A 62 6.02 -3.59 15.83
CA PRO A 62 5.39 -4.85 16.24
C PRO A 62 3.87 -4.73 16.44
N LYS A 63 3.36 -3.59 16.90
CA LYS A 63 1.91 -3.34 17.10
C LYS A 63 1.15 -3.05 15.81
N ALA A 64 1.86 -2.77 14.72
CA ALA A 64 1.27 -2.50 13.41
C ALA A 64 0.94 -3.76 12.61
N ARG A 65 1.18 -4.97 13.14
CA ARG A 65 0.98 -6.25 12.45
C ARG A 65 -0.48 -6.69 12.46
N GLY A 66 -0.96 -7.17 11.30
CA GLY A 66 -2.27 -7.80 11.16
C GLY A 66 -2.22 -9.17 10.47
N TYR A 67 -1.05 -9.55 9.95
CA TYR A 67 -0.88 -10.79 9.22
C TYR A 67 0.46 -11.45 9.53
N LEU A 68 0.45 -12.77 9.66
CA LEU A 68 1.67 -13.57 9.79
C LEU A 68 2.57 -13.40 8.56
N TRP A 69 3.88 -13.44 8.78
CA TRP A 69 4.92 -13.47 7.74
C TRP A 69 4.93 -12.27 6.79
N THR A 70 4.37 -11.14 7.20
CA THR A 70 4.56 -9.86 6.50
C THR A 70 5.91 -9.25 6.89
N PRO A 71 6.73 -8.80 5.94
CA PRO A 71 8.08 -8.30 6.25
C PRO A 71 8.02 -6.95 6.95
N GLY A 72 8.62 -6.84 8.14
CA GLY A 72 8.71 -5.58 8.88
C GLY A 72 9.84 -4.66 8.39
N ILE A 73 9.88 -3.43 8.94
CA ILE A 73 10.94 -2.43 8.67
C ILE A 73 11.42 -1.73 9.94
N TYR A 74 11.26 -2.36 11.11
CA TYR A 74 11.52 -1.75 12.42
C TYR A 74 12.69 -2.38 13.19
N THR A 75 13.28 -3.49 12.71
CA THR A 75 14.48 -4.11 13.33
C THR A 75 15.71 -4.01 12.42
N PRO A 76 16.93 -4.05 12.99
CA PRO A 76 18.17 -4.09 12.21
C PRO A 76 18.23 -5.28 11.22
N GLN A 77 17.70 -6.44 11.62
CA GLN A 77 17.66 -7.66 10.78
C GLN A 77 16.72 -7.48 9.59
N GLN A 78 15.55 -6.87 9.80
CA GLN A 78 14.61 -6.55 8.74
C GLN A 78 15.22 -5.55 7.75
N ILE A 79 15.89 -4.50 8.23
CA ILE A 79 16.61 -3.53 7.37
C ILE A 79 17.70 -4.25 6.56
N ALA A 80 18.47 -5.14 7.16
CA ALA A 80 19.49 -5.92 6.46
C ALA A 80 18.89 -6.87 5.41
N GLY A 81 17.72 -7.46 5.68
CA GLY A 81 16.95 -8.25 4.72
C GLY A 81 16.50 -7.41 3.52
N TRP A 82 15.91 -6.25 3.77
CA TRP A 82 15.48 -5.33 2.73
C TRP A 82 16.63 -4.77 1.90
N LYS A 83 17.83 -4.55 2.46
CA LYS A 83 19.03 -4.18 1.67
C LYS A 83 19.36 -5.18 0.57
N LYS A 84 19.11 -6.47 0.79
CA LYS A 84 19.32 -7.49 -0.24
C LYS A 84 18.28 -7.37 -1.36
N VAL A 85 17.03 -7.05 -0.99
CA VAL A 85 15.94 -6.82 -1.95
C VAL A 85 16.22 -5.59 -2.81
N THR A 86 16.46 -4.45 -2.20
CA THR A 86 16.70 -3.18 -2.92
C THR A 86 17.91 -3.28 -3.84
N ARG A 87 19.00 -3.88 -3.36
CA ARG A 87 20.18 -4.12 -4.19
C ARG A 87 19.84 -4.96 -5.43
N ALA A 88 19.12 -6.07 -5.25
CA ALA A 88 18.76 -6.94 -6.38
C ALA A 88 17.86 -6.22 -7.40
N VAL A 89 16.95 -5.35 -6.95
CA VAL A 89 16.11 -4.51 -7.82
C VAL A 89 16.94 -3.45 -8.54
N HIS A 90 17.83 -2.75 -7.84
CA HIS A 90 18.71 -1.73 -8.45
C HIS A 90 19.73 -2.33 -9.41
N ASP A 91 20.33 -3.50 -9.08
CA ASP A 91 21.22 -4.23 -9.99
C ASP A 91 20.48 -4.61 -11.29
N ALA A 92 19.15 -4.79 -11.26
CA ALA A 92 18.27 -4.96 -12.42
C ALA A 92 17.71 -3.64 -12.98
N SER A 93 18.28 -2.49 -12.57
CA SER A 93 17.85 -1.13 -12.98
C SER A 93 16.40 -0.79 -12.67
N GLY A 94 15.80 -1.36 -11.62
CA GLY A 94 14.44 -1.05 -11.14
C GLY A 94 14.43 0.08 -10.13
N ALA A 95 13.24 0.69 -9.92
CA ALA A 95 12.94 1.64 -8.85
C ALA A 95 11.97 1.00 -7.87
N ILE A 96 12.15 1.23 -6.56
CA ILE A 96 11.38 0.54 -5.52
C ILE A 96 11.04 1.45 -4.33
N PHE A 97 9.74 1.57 -4.03
CA PHE A 97 9.20 2.25 -2.84
C PHE A 97 8.71 1.25 -1.82
N ALA A 98 8.94 1.56 -0.55
CA ALA A 98 8.41 0.79 0.57
C ALA A 98 6.98 1.22 0.88
N GLN A 99 5.98 0.32 0.81
CA GLN A 99 4.69 0.61 1.40
C GLN A 99 4.77 0.39 2.92
N ILE A 100 4.69 1.46 3.70
CA ILE A 100 4.70 1.41 5.17
C ILE A 100 3.28 1.50 5.71
N TRP A 101 2.93 0.60 6.64
CA TRP A 101 1.57 0.50 7.13
C TRP A 101 1.45 0.22 8.62
N HIS A 102 0.27 0.54 9.13
CA HIS A 102 -0.30 0.07 10.39
C HIS A 102 -1.70 -0.44 10.09
N VAL A 103 -1.98 -1.68 10.44
CA VAL A 103 -3.25 -2.33 10.07
C VAL A 103 -4.46 -1.85 10.87
N GLY A 104 -4.25 -1.00 11.87
CA GLY A 104 -5.36 -0.51 12.69
C GLY A 104 -6.02 -1.63 13.50
N ARG A 105 -7.35 -1.64 13.49
CA ARG A 105 -8.19 -2.63 14.15
C ARG A 105 -8.23 -4.00 13.45
N VAL A 106 -7.64 -4.11 12.24
CA VAL A 106 -7.60 -5.36 11.47
C VAL A 106 -6.43 -6.23 11.95
N SER A 107 -6.49 -6.68 13.20
CA SER A 107 -5.47 -7.52 13.81
C SER A 107 -6.05 -8.45 14.88
N HIS A 108 -5.20 -9.33 15.41
CA HIS A 108 -5.53 -10.26 16.47
C HIS A 108 -4.47 -10.19 17.58
N GLN A 109 -4.89 -10.41 18.84
CA GLN A 109 -4.00 -10.38 20.01
C GLN A 109 -2.78 -11.31 19.89
N SER A 110 -2.90 -12.44 19.17
CA SER A 110 -1.77 -13.36 18.94
C SER A 110 -0.65 -12.76 18.08
N LEU A 111 -0.90 -11.66 17.37
CA LEU A 111 0.09 -10.92 16.59
C LEU A 111 0.73 -9.78 17.38
N GLN A 112 0.14 -9.41 18.52
CA GLN A 112 0.65 -8.32 19.35
C GLN A 112 1.76 -8.81 20.25
N PRO A 113 2.85 -8.02 20.47
CA PRO A 113 4.04 -8.49 21.18
C PRO A 113 3.79 -8.91 22.62
N ASP A 114 2.77 -8.38 23.25
CA ASP A 114 2.40 -8.58 24.65
C ASP A 114 1.00 -9.19 24.82
N GLY A 115 0.41 -9.70 23.71
CA GLY A 115 -0.97 -10.16 23.70
C GLY A 115 -2.01 -9.06 23.92
N SER A 116 -1.62 -7.80 23.80
CA SER A 116 -2.53 -6.66 23.96
C SER A 116 -3.56 -6.56 22.83
N ALA A 117 -4.54 -5.69 23.01
CA ALA A 117 -5.52 -5.38 21.97
C ALA A 117 -4.85 -4.69 20.76
N PRO A 118 -5.35 -4.90 19.52
CA PRO A 118 -5.07 -4.05 18.37
C PRO A 118 -5.43 -2.59 18.66
N GLU A 119 -4.95 -1.68 17.83
CA GLU A 119 -5.15 -0.24 18.01
C GLU A 119 -5.92 0.36 16.83
N GLY A 120 -6.89 1.23 17.09
CA GLY A 120 -7.70 1.89 16.07
C GLY A 120 -8.13 3.30 16.50
N PRO A 121 -8.96 3.99 15.70
CA PRO A 121 -9.54 5.28 16.12
C PRO A 121 -10.46 5.13 17.31
N THR A 122 -11.14 4.01 17.42
CA THR A 122 -12.13 3.66 18.45
C THR A 122 -11.88 2.23 18.95
N ASP A 123 -12.69 1.77 19.90
CA ASP A 123 -12.67 0.41 20.44
C ASP A 123 -13.67 -0.53 19.74
N GLU A 124 -14.28 -0.09 18.65
CA GLU A 124 -15.23 -0.90 17.89
C GLU A 124 -14.52 -1.95 17.03
N GLN A 125 -14.88 -3.21 17.24
CA GLN A 125 -14.40 -4.34 16.44
C GLN A 125 -15.03 -4.32 15.03
N PRO A 126 -14.24 -4.52 13.95
CA PRO A 126 -14.79 -4.60 12.61
C PRO A 126 -15.49 -5.96 12.40
N GLU A 127 -16.81 -6.00 12.58
CA GLU A 127 -17.60 -7.22 12.43
C GLU A 127 -17.42 -7.83 11.02
N GLY A 128 -17.12 -9.13 10.97
CA GLY A 128 -16.89 -9.85 9.71
C GLY A 128 -15.50 -9.67 9.11
N ALA A 129 -14.65 -8.80 9.66
CA ALA A 129 -13.26 -8.74 9.26
C ALA A 129 -12.44 -9.89 9.87
N SER A 130 -11.44 -10.35 9.12
CA SER A 130 -10.51 -11.39 9.56
C SER A 130 -9.07 -11.00 9.26
N CYS A 131 -8.14 -11.60 9.99
CA CYS A 131 -6.72 -11.47 9.75
C CYS A 131 -6.06 -12.85 9.73
N PHE A 132 -4.90 -12.97 9.10
CA PHE A 132 -4.15 -14.22 9.09
C PHE A 132 -3.22 -14.27 10.30
N ALA A 133 -3.64 -15.01 11.34
CA ALA A 133 -2.99 -15.02 12.64
C ALA A 133 -2.98 -16.43 13.24
N TYR A 134 -2.51 -16.59 14.47
CA TYR A 134 -2.60 -17.85 15.19
C TYR A 134 -3.96 -17.97 15.88
N ASP A 135 -4.63 -19.11 15.68
CA ASP A 135 -5.85 -19.47 16.39
C ASP A 135 -5.58 -19.84 17.87
N GLU A 136 -6.62 -20.24 18.59
CA GLU A 136 -6.54 -20.66 19.98
C GLU A 136 -5.65 -21.92 20.22
N ASN A 137 -5.42 -22.71 19.19
CA ASN A 137 -4.56 -23.91 19.22
C ASN A 137 -3.11 -23.57 18.78
N GLY A 138 -2.82 -22.32 18.42
CA GLY A 138 -1.52 -21.89 17.90
C GLY A 138 -1.29 -22.25 16.43
N ALA A 139 -2.33 -22.64 15.69
CA ALA A 139 -2.24 -22.91 14.26
C ALA A 139 -2.43 -21.62 13.43
N PRO A 140 -1.66 -21.43 12.33
CA PRO A 140 -1.84 -20.27 11.45
C PRO A 140 -3.12 -20.44 10.61
N GLY A 141 -3.95 -19.40 10.57
CA GLY A 141 -5.19 -19.39 9.82
C GLY A 141 -5.87 -18.04 9.78
N ASN A 142 -6.99 -17.97 9.06
CA ASN A 142 -7.86 -16.79 9.12
C ASN A 142 -8.66 -16.85 10.43
N VAL A 143 -8.48 -15.85 11.27
CA VAL A 143 -9.17 -15.67 12.54
C VAL A 143 -9.94 -14.36 12.54
N SER A 144 -11.01 -14.26 13.31
CA SER A 144 -11.69 -13.00 13.55
C SER A 144 -10.75 -12.01 14.23
N THR A 145 -10.88 -10.74 13.93
CA THR A 145 -10.11 -9.69 14.61
C THR A 145 -10.42 -9.64 16.10
N SER A 146 -9.46 -9.26 16.94
CA SER A 146 -9.71 -8.97 18.35
C SER A 146 -10.32 -7.59 18.54
N HIS A 147 -11.04 -7.36 19.66
CA HIS A 147 -11.49 -6.03 20.04
C HIS A 147 -10.31 -5.06 20.08
N PRO A 148 -10.36 -3.94 19.35
CA PRO A 148 -9.30 -2.96 19.38
C PRO A 148 -9.39 -2.08 20.62
N ARG A 149 -8.32 -1.31 20.86
CA ARG A 149 -8.26 -0.21 21.81
C ARG A 149 -8.19 1.10 21.04
N ALA A 150 -8.98 2.09 21.44
CA ALA A 150 -8.86 3.44 20.92
C ALA A 150 -7.48 4.02 21.24
N LEU A 151 -6.82 4.59 20.23
CA LEU A 151 -5.58 5.34 20.41
C LEU A 151 -5.87 6.63 21.19
N ASP A 152 -5.16 6.83 22.31
CA ASP A 152 -5.07 8.14 22.96
C ASP A 152 -4.06 9.06 22.22
N LEU A 153 -3.90 10.29 22.68
CA LEU A 153 -2.99 11.26 22.04
C LEU A 153 -1.51 10.80 22.08
N ASP A 154 -1.11 10.13 23.14
CA ASP A 154 0.24 9.55 23.25
C ASP A 154 0.41 8.37 22.28
N GLY A 155 -0.62 7.55 22.12
CA GLY A 155 -0.68 6.49 21.13
C GLY A 155 -0.57 7.01 19.69
N ILE A 156 -1.29 8.08 19.35
CA ILE A 156 -1.20 8.78 18.05
C ILE A 156 0.23 9.28 17.82
N SER A 157 0.82 9.95 18.82
CA SER A 157 2.19 10.46 18.74
C SER A 157 3.23 9.33 18.58
N ARG A 158 3.06 8.23 19.31
CA ARG A 158 3.91 7.03 19.20
C ARG A 158 3.81 6.40 17.80
N VAL A 159 2.61 6.25 17.24
CA VAL A 159 2.41 5.70 15.89
C VAL A 159 3.03 6.62 14.86
N ARG A 160 2.84 7.95 14.93
CA ARG A 160 3.53 8.92 14.07
C ARG A 160 5.04 8.74 14.11
N GLY A 161 5.63 8.62 15.30
CA GLY A 161 7.06 8.35 15.49
C GLY A 161 7.51 7.03 14.84
N ALA A 162 6.68 5.99 14.89
CA ALA A 162 6.95 4.71 14.25
C ALA A 162 6.99 4.82 12.71
N PHE A 163 6.08 5.57 12.09
CA PHE A 163 6.11 5.85 10.64
C PHE A 163 7.37 6.61 10.23
N VAL A 164 7.76 7.64 10.97
CA VAL A 164 9.02 8.39 10.73
C VAL A 164 10.23 7.46 10.81
N GLN A 165 10.29 6.61 11.84
CA GLN A 165 11.40 5.67 11.98
C GLN A 165 11.41 4.62 10.88
N ALA A 166 10.25 4.11 10.47
CA ALA A 166 10.10 3.17 9.36
C ALA A 166 10.57 3.79 8.03
N ALA A 167 10.22 5.04 7.76
CA ALA A 167 10.68 5.75 6.55
C ALA A 167 12.20 5.94 6.54
N ARG A 168 12.80 6.32 7.67
CA ARG A 168 14.27 6.38 7.81
C ARG A 168 14.94 5.02 7.60
N ASN A 169 14.33 3.97 8.11
CA ASN A 169 14.82 2.60 7.96
C ASN A 169 14.69 2.12 6.50
N ALA A 170 13.60 2.48 5.81
CA ALA A 170 13.42 2.21 4.38
C ALA A 170 14.54 2.87 3.54
N CYS A 171 14.85 4.14 3.79
CA CYS A 171 15.99 4.81 3.17
C CYS A 171 17.33 4.13 3.50
N LYS A 172 17.55 3.72 4.77
CA LYS A 172 18.74 2.95 5.17
C LYS A 172 18.83 1.58 4.47
N ALA A 173 17.67 0.99 4.15
CA ALA A 173 17.60 -0.25 3.38
C ALA A 173 17.81 -0.04 1.87
N GLY A 174 17.91 1.20 1.38
CA GLY A 174 18.13 1.53 -0.02
C GLY A 174 16.84 1.72 -0.82
N MET A 175 15.68 1.90 -0.17
CA MET A 175 14.44 2.26 -0.88
C MET A 175 14.54 3.66 -1.47
N ASP A 176 14.00 3.86 -2.66
CA ASP A 176 13.98 5.15 -3.37
C ASP A 176 12.99 6.13 -2.73
N GLY A 177 11.96 5.62 -2.05
CA GLY A 177 10.96 6.37 -1.32
C GLY A 177 10.03 5.46 -0.53
N VAL A 178 8.96 6.05 0.01
CA VAL A 178 7.93 5.33 0.75
C VAL A 178 6.52 5.68 0.25
N GLU A 179 5.60 4.73 0.37
CA GLU A 179 4.17 4.95 0.23
C GLU A 179 3.52 4.75 1.60
N ILE A 180 2.83 5.78 2.10
CA ILE A 180 2.02 5.69 3.31
C ILE A 180 0.70 5.01 2.95
N HIS A 181 0.39 3.89 3.60
CA HIS A 181 -0.82 3.14 3.35
C HIS A 181 -2.02 3.76 4.07
N GLY A 182 -2.80 4.58 3.37
CA GLY A 182 -4.03 5.23 3.84
C GLY A 182 -5.31 4.66 3.24
N ALA A 183 -5.35 3.34 2.94
CA ALA A 183 -6.39 2.70 2.16
C ALA A 183 -6.84 1.36 2.79
N ASN A 184 -7.84 0.74 2.18
CA ASN A 184 -8.24 -0.66 2.38
C ASN A 184 -8.70 -1.00 3.81
N GLY A 185 -9.27 -0.05 4.54
CA GLY A 185 -9.81 -0.26 5.88
C GLY A 185 -8.75 -0.47 6.95
N TYR A 186 -7.51 0.01 6.73
CA TYR A 186 -6.46 0.02 7.73
C TYR A 186 -6.41 1.36 8.48
N LEU A 187 -5.49 1.54 9.41
CA LEU A 187 -5.49 2.60 10.42
C LEU A 187 -5.89 3.99 9.91
N PHE A 188 -5.25 4.48 8.85
CA PHE A 188 -5.59 5.83 8.37
C PHE A 188 -6.94 5.89 7.66
N ASP A 189 -7.32 4.84 6.92
CA ASP A 189 -8.64 4.75 6.30
C ASP A 189 -9.75 4.68 7.37
N GLU A 190 -9.47 3.99 8.50
CA GLU A 190 -10.34 3.99 9.68
C GLU A 190 -10.52 5.40 10.27
N PHE A 191 -9.43 6.20 10.35
CA PHE A 191 -9.52 7.59 10.82
C PHE A 191 -10.24 8.50 9.84
N LEU A 192 -10.13 8.27 8.52
CA LEU A 192 -10.79 9.07 7.49
C LEU A 192 -12.31 8.88 7.44
N ASN A 193 -12.79 7.67 7.73
CA ASN A 193 -14.20 7.30 7.62
C ASN A 193 -15.03 7.89 8.77
N SER A 194 -16.09 8.65 8.43
CA SER A 194 -16.92 9.37 9.41
C SER A 194 -17.76 8.46 10.30
N VAL A 195 -18.04 7.23 9.86
CA VAL A 195 -18.84 6.25 10.61
C VAL A 195 -17.97 5.45 11.57
N VAL A 196 -16.75 5.10 11.16
CA VAL A 196 -15.78 4.35 11.99
C VAL A 196 -15.13 5.26 13.02
N ASN A 197 -14.78 6.48 12.63
CA ASN A 197 -14.12 7.45 13.49
C ASN A 197 -15.14 8.29 14.27
N THR A 198 -15.64 7.77 15.39
CA THR A 198 -16.59 8.44 16.27
C THR A 198 -15.91 9.30 17.36
N ARG A 199 -14.61 9.66 17.18
CA ARG A 199 -13.86 10.49 18.12
C ARG A 199 -14.42 11.90 18.23
N SER A 200 -14.33 12.45 19.43
CA SER A 200 -14.75 13.84 19.74
C SER A 200 -13.58 14.80 20.00
N ASP A 201 -12.33 14.32 19.82
CA ASP A 201 -11.12 15.13 19.94
C ASP A 201 -10.68 15.73 18.59
N ALA A 202 -9.48 16.30 18.53
CA ALA A 202 -8.92 16.93 17.33
C ALA A 202 -8.72 15.97 16.13
N TYR A 203 -8.93 14.68 16.31
CA TYR A 203 -8.75 13.65 15.26
C TYR A 203 -10.08 13.04 14.79
N GLY A 204 -11.25 13.59 15.19
CA GLY A 204 -12.58 13.14 14.81
C GLY A 204 -13.53 14.28 14.50
N GLY A 205 -14.73 13.94 14.04
CA GLY A 205 -15.76 14.93 13.64
C GLY A 205 -15.57 15.39 12.19
N SER A 206 -15.11 16.61 11.94
CA SER A 206 -15.01 17.18 10.58
C SER A 206 -13.99 16.47 9.67
N PRO A 207 -14.12 16.59 8.34
CA PRO A 207 -13.13 16.07 7.41
C PRO A 207 -11.69 16.51 7.73
N GLU A 208 -11.49 17.76 8.15
CA GLU A 208 -10.19 18.32 8.52
C GLU A 208 -9.58 17.55 9.71
N ASN A 209 -10.37 17.27 10.71
CA ASN A 209 -9.94 16.54 11.90
C ASN A 209 -9.66 15.06 11.59
N ARG A 210 -10.51 14.41 10.79
CA ARG A 210 -10.29 13.01 10.40
C ARG A 210 -9.06 12.84 9.53
N CYS A 211 -8.73 13.80 8.67
CA CYS A 211 -7.52 13.80 7.85
C CYS A 211 -6.25 14.15 8.65
N ARG A 212 -6.37 14.83 9.79
CA ARG A 212 -5.25 15.37 10.57
C ARG A 212 -4.15 14.35 10.85
N PHE A 213 -4.51 13.16 11.30
CA PHE A 213 -3.50 12.16 11.67
C PHE A 213 -2.66 11.72 10.47
N LEU A 214 -3.29 11.41 9.34
CA LEU A 214 -2.56 11.07 8.12
C LEU A 214 -1.67 12.22 7.65
N LEU A 215 -2.19 13.44 7.65
CA LEU A 215 -1.45 14.63 7.21
C LEU A 215 -0.25 14.94 8.11
N GLU A 216 -0.38 14.81 9.44
CA GLU A 216 0.73 14.94 10.38
C GLU A 216 1.83 13.87 10.16
N VAL A 217 1.43 12.64 9.81
CA VAL A 217 2.38 11.59 9.46
C VAL A 217 3.07 11.89 8.12
N VAL A 218 2.34 12.38 7.12
CA VAL A 218 2.91 12.80 5.84
C VAL A 218 3.95 13.90 6.05
N ASP A 219 3.61 14.93 6.84
CA ASP A 219 4.53 16.03 7.15
C ASP A 219 5.79 15.52 7.84
N ALA A 220 5.65 14.74 8.92
CA ALA A 220 6.78 14.24 9.70
C ALA A 220 7.65 13.25 8.91
N VAL A 221 7.07 12.44 8.03
CA VAL A 221 7.82 11.53 7.15
C VAL A 221 8.55 12.33 6.07
N THR A 222 7.90 13.32 5.46
CA THR A 222 8.51 14.20 4.45
C THR A 222 9.69 14.97 5.03
N ASP A 223 9.56 15.50 6.24
CA ASP A 223 10.67 16.16 6.94
C ASP A 223 11.85 15.22 7.20
N ALA A 224 11.55 13.92 7.42
CA ALA A 224 12.56 12.93 7.75
C ALA A 224 13.36 12.40 6.55
N ILE A 225 12.73 12.30 5.35
CA ILE A 225 13.35 11.65 4.17
C ILE A 225 13.37 12.51 2.92
N GLY A 226 12.77 13.70 2.95
CA GLY A 226 12.77 14.69 1.87
C GLY A 226 11.53 14.69 0.99
N ILE A 227 11.22 15.88 0.44
CA ILE A 227 10.13 16.12 -0.51
C ILE A 227 10.34 15.27 -1.77
N GLY A 228 9.25 14.75 -2.33
CA GLY A 228 9.25 13.97 -3.57
C GLY A 228 9.58 12.48 -3.39
N ARG A 229 9.77 12.02 -2.14
CA ARG A 229 10.02 10.60 -1.79
C ARG A 229 8.86 9.96 -1.02
N VAL A 230 7.75 10.67 -0.83
CA VAL A 230 6.59 10.20 -0.06
C VAL A 230 5.36 10.19 -0.95
N GLY A 231 4.82 9.01 -1.23
CA GLY A 231 3.51 8.80 -1.83
C GLY A 231 2.47 8.45 -0.77
N VAL A 232 1.20 8.62 -1.09
CA VAL A 232 0.09 8.23 -0.24
C VAL A 232 -0.89 7.39 -1.04
N ARG A 233 -1.32 6.24 -0.49
CA ARG A 233 -2.37 5.40 -1.08
C ARG A 233 -3.68 5.57 -0.35
N ILE A 234 -4.77 5.77 -1.10
CA ILE A 234 -6.15 5.91 -0.60
C ILE A 234 -7.10 4.97 -1.34
N SER A 235 -8.27 4.68 -0.76
CA SER A 235 -9.32 3.87 -1.38
C SER A 235 -10.70 4.52 -1.16
N PRO A 236 -11.01 5.61 -1.89
CA PRO A 236 -12.33 6.25 -1.78
C PRO A 236 -13.46 5.24 -2.05
N ASN A 237 -14.51 5.27 -1.22
CA ASN A 237 -15.62 4.31 -1.27
C ASN A 237 -15.25 2.84 -1.01
N GLY A 238 -14.06 2.57 -0.47
CA GLY A 238 -13.61 1.21 -0.15
C GLY A 238 -14.42 0.57 0.98
N ARG A 239 -14.75 -0.72 0.81
CA ARG A 239 -15.52 -1.49 1.81
C ARG A 239 -14.71 -2.66 2.38
N PHE A 240 -13.50 -2.85 1.93
CA PHE A 240 -12.64 -3.93 2.41
C PHE A 240 -12.38 -3.81 3.91
N ASN A 241 -12.22 -4.93 4.60
CA ASN A 241 -12.04 -5.00 6.05
C ASN A 241 -13.22 -4.40 6.86
N ALA A 242 -14.44 -4.69 6.41
CA ALA A 242 -15.68 -4.26 7.06
C ALA A 242 -15.81 -2.72 7.22
N MET A 243 -15.30 -1.98 6.26
CA MET A 243 -15.52 -0.55 6.21
C MET A 243 -16.97 -0.24 5.81
N PRO A 244 -17.69 0.57 6.59
CA PRO A 244 -19.06 0.95 6.27
C PRO A 244 -19.12 1.99 5.15
N GLU A 245 -20.31 2.25 4.66
CA GLU A 245 -20.58 3.42 3.81
C GLU A 245 -20.32 4.70 4.58
N ASP A 246 -19.60 5.61 3.92
CA ASP A 246 -19.30 6.92 4.49
C ASP A 246 -20.04 8.00 3.71
N PRO A 247 -21.09 8.61 4.30
CA PRO A 247 -21.83 9.70 3.65
C PRO A 247 -20.98 10.95 3.40
N GLU A 248 -19.86 11.10 4.12
CA GLU A 248 -18.95 12.24 3.98
C GLU A 248 -17.69 11.91 3.14
N MET A 249 -17.67 10.74 2.50
CA MET A 249 -16.52 10.23 1.75
C MET A 249 -16.00 11.25 0.73
N GLU A 250 -16.85 11.81 -0.13
CA GLU A 250 -16.42 12.75 -1.16
C GLU A 250 -15.75 13.99 -0.54
N ALA A 251 -16.39 14.61 0.47
CA ALA A 251 -15.84 15.78 1.14
C ALA A 251 -14.48 15.50 1.80
N THR A 252 -14.35 14.33 2.46
CA THR A 252 -13.12 13.90 3.12
C THR A 252 -11.99 13.70 2.12
N PHE A 253 -12.22 12.97 1.02
CA PHE A 253 -11.17 12.68 0.06
C PHE A 253 -10.80 13.86 -0.84
N LEU A 254 -11.73 14.79 -1.12
CA LEU A 254 -11.40 16.04 -1.79
C LEU A 254 -10.53 16.95 -0.91
N TYR A 255 -10.90 17.14 0.37
CA TYR A 255 -10.09 17.88 1.32
C TYR A 255 -8.69 17.27 1.48
N LEU A 256 -8.61 15.95 1.68
CA LEU A 256 -7.35 15.24 1.79
C LEU A 256 -6.48 15.44 0.56
N SER A 257 -7.05 15.32 -0.64
CA SER A 257 -6.32 15.46 -1.90
C SER A 257 -5.78 16.89 -2.08
N GLU A 258 -6.55 17.91 -1.73
CA GLU A 258 -6.09 19.30 -1.75
C GLU A 258 -4.93 19.53 -0.77
N GLU A 259 -5.03 19.00 0.46
CA GLU A 259 -3.98 19.10 1.47
C GLU A 259 -2.69 18.34 1.07
N LEU A 260 -2.82 17.18 0.42
CA LEU A 260 -1.67 16.45 -0.13
C LEU A 260 -1.04 17.17 -1.31
N ASN A 261 -1.84 17.87 -2.14
CA ASN A 261 -1.32 18.74 -3.20
C ASN A 261 -0.46 19.88 -2.64
N ARG A 262 -0.91 20.56 -1.59
CA ARG A 262 -0.15 21.64 -0.92
C ARG A 262 1.19 21.13 -0.38
N ARG A 263 1.27 19.87 0.04
CA ARG A 263 2.49 19.21 0.54
C ARG A 263 3.43 18.72 -0.56
N ASN A 264 3.00 18.82 -1.83
CA ASN A 264 3.80 18.45 -3.00
C ASN A 264 4.40 17.03 -2.90
N ILE A 265 3.59 16.06 -2.41
CA ILE A 265 3.99 14.65 -2.28
C ILE A 265 4.41 14.05 -3.63
N ALA A 266 5.10 12.89 -3.61
CA ALA A 266 5.57 12.23 -4.83
C ALA A 266 4.43 11.83 -5.76
N TYR A 267 3.39 11.23 -5.20
CA TYR A 267 2.17 10.82 -5.92
C TYR A 267 1.01 10.54 -4.98
N LEU A 268 -0.20 10.62 -5.54
CA LEU A 268 -1.42 10.09 -4.93
C LEU A 268 -1.80 8.78 -5.65
N HIS A 269 -1.88 7.67 -4.91
CA HIS A 269 -2.24 6.35 -5.44
C HIS A 269 -3.67 6.03 -5.04
N ILE A 270 -4.57 5.92 -6.02
CA ILE A 270 -6.00 5.67 -5.80
C ILE A 270 -6.33 4.24 -6.15
N ASN A 271 -6.86 3.49 -5.19
CA ASN A 271 -7.23 2.09 -5.35
C ASN A 271 -8.75 1.93 -5.46
N ASP A 272 -9.22 1.51 -6.63
CA ASP A 272 -10.60 1.07 -6.82
C ASP A 272 -10.74 -0.40 -6.40
N GLN A 273 -11.67 -0.67 -5.48
CA GLN A 273 -11.89 -2.00 -4.92
C GLN A 273 -12.93 -2.83 -5.70
N ALA A 274 -13.44 -2.35 -6.84
CA ALA A 274 -14.42 -3.09 -7.64
C ALA A 274 -13.95 -4.50 -8.02
N THR A 275 -12.66 -4.70 -8.23
CA THR A 275 -12.07 -6.02 -8.52
C THR A 275 -12.10 -7.00 -7.35
N PHE A 276 -12.36 -6.51 -6.15
CA PHE A 276 -12.57 -7.34 -4.94
C PHE A 276 -14.06 -7.62 -4.68
N GLY A 277 -14.94 -7.28 -5.62
CA GLY A 277 -16.39 -7.40 -5.46
C GLY A 277 -17.01 -6.32 -4.56
N MET A 278 -16.27 -5.25 -4.28
CA MET A 278 -16.74 -4.09 -3.52
C MET A 278 -17.33 -3.03 -4.46
N PRO A 279 -18.09 -2.03 -3.94
CA PRO A 279 -18.54 -0.91 -4.76
C PRO A 279 -17.37 -0.19 -5.43
N ALA A 280 -17.56 0.18 -6.69
CA ALA A 280 -16.61 1.00 -7.43
C ALA A 280 -16.52 2.42 -6.87
N ILE A 281 -15.45 3.12 -7.21
CA ILE A 281 -15.35 4.57 -6.98
C ILE A 281 -16.48 5.26 -7.75
N PRO A 282 -17.25 6.17 -7.12
CA PRO A 282 -18.35 6.88 -7.77
C PRO A 282 -17.89 7.61 -9.04
N GLU A 283 -18.73 7.57 -10.07
CA GLU A 283 -18.47 8.30 -11.31
C GLU A 283 -18.26 9.80 -11.03
N GLY A 284 -17.26 10.40 -11.66
CA GLY A 284 -16.91 11.81 -11.49
C GLY A 284 -16.02 12.12 -10.31
N LEU A 285 -15.79 11.20 -9.34
CA LEU A 285 -14.93 11.49 -8.19
C LEU A 285 -13.46 11.64 -8.59
N ILE A 286 -12.93 10.77 -9.47
CA ILE A 286 -11.53 10.86 -9.94
C ILE A 286 -11.25 12.19 -10.64
N PRO A 287 -12.08 12.69 -11.58
CA PRO A 287 -11.93 14.03 -12.14
C PRO A 287 -11.97 15.15 -11.10
N LYS A 288 -12.82 15.06 -10.07
CA LYS A 288 -12.84 16.04 -8.97
C LYS A 288 -11.53 16.02 -8.18
N ILE A 289 -11.00 14.83 -7.85
CA ILE A 289 -9.69 14.68 -7.20
C ILE A 289 -8.59 15.26 -8.10
N ARG A 290 -8.59 14.94 -9.40
CA ARG A 290 -7.63 15.49 -10.37
C ARG A 290 -7.66 17.02 -10.43
N ALA A 291 -8.82 17.64 -10.26
CA ALA A 291 -8.97 19.10 -10.28
C ALA A 291 -8.27 19.78 -9.09
N VAL A 292 -8.23 19.14 -7.93
CA VAL A 292 -7.62 19.68 -6.69
C VAL A 292 -6.20 19.15 -6.44
N PHE A 293 -5.81 18.01 -7.04
CA PHE A 293 -4.49 17.42 -6.93
C PHE A 293 -3.75 17.47 -8.27
N GLN A 294 -2.75 18.34 -8.39
CA GLN A 294 -1.99 18.58 -9.62
C GLN A 294 -0.71 17.73 -9.71
N GLY A 295 -0.36 17.01 -8.65
CA GLY A 295 0.77 16.09 -8.64
C GLY A 295 0.49 14.79 -9.42
N PRO A 296 1.47 13.86 -9.51
CA PRO A 296 1.28 12.58 -10.16
C PRO A 296 0.19 11.74 -9.50
N ILE A 297 -0.73 11.18 -10.32
CA ILE A 297 -1.76 10.23 -9.88
C ILE A 297 -1.45 8.84 -10.43
N ILE A 298 -1.45 7.84 -9.54
CA ILE A 298 -1.43 6.42 -9.86
C ILE A 298 -2.85 5.89 -9.69
N LEU A 299 -3.45 5.31 -10.74
CA LEU A 299 -4.73 4.59 -10.62
C LEU A 299 -4.51 3.09 -10.58
N CYS A 300 -5.28 2.41 -9.71
CA CYS A 300 -5.24 0.96 -9.49
C CYS A 300 -6.67 0.40 -9.40
N GLY A 301 -6.91 -0.75 -10.00
CA GLY A 301 -8.20 -1.45 -9.93
C GLY A 301 -8.68 -1.94 -11.28
N GLY A 302 -8.39 -3.21 -11.63
CA GLY A 302 -8.93 -3.87 -12.82
C GLY A 302 -8.48 -3.28 -14.16
N TYR A 303 -7.28 -2.71 -14.21
CA TYR A 303 -6.71 -2.18 -15.44
C TYR A 303 -6.23 -3.29 -16.38
N ASP A 304 -6.52 -3.12 -17.67
CA ASP A 304 -5.82 -3.70 -18.80
C ASP A 304 -5.03 -2.62 -19.56
N ALA A 305 -4.30 -3.00 -20.61
CA ALA A 305 -3.49 -2.05 -21.37
C ALA A 305 -4.34 -0.99 -22.11
N PRO A 306 -5.48 -1.32 -22.78
CA PRO A 306 -6.34 -0.34 -23.41
C PRO A 306 -6.88 0.72 -22.46
N ARG A 307 -7.42 0.31 -21.30
CA ARG A 307 -7.94 1.24 -20.29
C ARG A 307 -6.81 2.11 -19.70
N ALA A 308 -5.68 1.51 -19.36
CA ALA A 308 -4.52 2.25 -18.86
C ALA A 308 -4.05 3.32 -19.86
N HIS A 309 -4.02 2.97 -21.14
CA HIS A 309 -3.65 3.89 -22.21
C HIS A 309 -4.66 5.04 -22.36
N GLY A 310 -5.96 4.74 -22.28
CA GLY A 310 -7.03 5.75 -22.31
C GLY A 310 -6.86 6.78 -21.22
N ASP A 311 -6.82 6.35 -19.95
CA ASP A 311 -6.77 7.23 -18.79
C ASP A 311 -5.48 8.09 -18.74
N ILE A 312 -4.34 7.54 -19.20
CA ILE A 312 -3.09 8.29 -19.33
C ILE A 312 -3.16 9.35 -20.45
N ASN A 313 -3.74 9.00 -21.59
CA ASN A 313 -3.86 9.94 -22.71
C ASN A 313 -4.82 11.09 -22.40
N GLU A 314 -5.89 10.82 -21.68
CA GLU A 314 -6.86 11.81 -21.22
C GLU A 314 -6.35 12.67 -20.06
N GLY A 315 -5.19 12.30 -19.46
CA GLY A 315 -4.60 13.01 -18.31
C GLY A 315 -5.33 12.78 -16.99
N ILE A 316 -6.19 11.75 -16.92
CA ILE A 316 -6.86 11.32 -15.69
C ILE A 316 -5.84 10.68 -14.76
N ALA A 317 -4.93 9.85 -15.30
CA ALA A 317 -3.82 9.24 -14.61
C ALA A 317 -2.48 9.63 -15.22
N ASP A 318 -1.43 9.63 -14.40
CA ASP A 318 -0.04 9.75 -14.86
C ASP A 318 0.64 8.39 -14.95
N LEU A 319 0.28 7.48 -14.03
CA LEU A 319 0.76 6.10 -13.96
C LEU A 319 -0.41 5.15 -13.65
N VAL A 320 -0.25 3.88 -14.00
CA VAL A 320 -1.25 2.84 -13.70
C VAL A 320 -0.61 1.67 -12.98
N ALA A 321 -1.24 1.25 -11.87
CA ALA A 321 -0.76 0.15 -11.06
C ALA A 321 -1.51 -1.15 -11.36
N PHE A 322 -0.75 -2.23 -11.55
CA PHE A 322 -1.25 -3.57 -11.78
C PHE A 322 -0.92 -4.47 -10.59
N GLY A 323 -1.93 -5.13 -10.03
CA GLY A 323 -1.78 -6.07 -8.91
C GLY A 323 -1.66 -7.52 -9.40
N VAL A 324 -2.79 -8.23 -9.44
CA VAL A 324 -2.85 -9.67 -9.79
C VAL A 324 -2.08 -10.04 -11.07
N PRO A 325 -2.11 -9.24 -12.16
CA PRO A 325 -1.30 -9.53 -13.34
C PRO A 325 0.20 -9.65 -13.04
N TYR A 326 0.76 -8.83 -12.12
CA TYR A 326 2.18 -8.92 -11.74
C TYR A 326 2.52 -10.17 -10.92
N ILE A 327 1.54 -10.83 -10.30
CA ILE A 327 1.83 -12.06 -9.55
C ILE A 327 2.41 -13.12 -10.49
N ALA A 328 1.75 -13.34 -11.63
CA ALA A 328 2.11 -14.42 -12.56
C ALA A 328 2.94 -13.99 -13.78
N ASN A 329 3.17 -12.68 -13.96
CA ASN A 329 3.87 -12.15 -15.13
C ASN A 329 5.02 -11.22 -14.67
N PRO A 330 6.22 -11.78 -14.41
CA PRO A 330 7.38 -10.97 -14.03
C PRO A 330 7.78 -9.96 -15.12
N ASP A 331 7.50 -10.26 -16.37
CA ASP A 331 7.76 -9.47 -17.57
C ASP A 331 6.52 -8.69 -18.06
N LEU A 332 5.59 -8.34 -17.15
CA LEU A 332 4.29 -7.72 -17.49
C LEU A 332 4.40 -6.52 -18.46
N PRO A 333 5.32 -5.56 -18.30
CA PRO A 333 5.42 -4.45 -19.25
C PRO A 333 5.63 -4.91 -20.70
N ALA A 334 6.53 -5.87 -20.93
CA ALA A 334 6.79 -6.40 -22.27
C ALA A 334 5.58 -7.15 -22.83
N ARG A 335 4.85 -7.91 -22.00
CA ARG A 335 3.61 -8.58 -22.43
C ARG A 335 2.54 -7.60 -22.85
N LEU A 336 2.33 -6.54 -22.07
CA LEU A 336 1.35 -5.49 -22.37
C LEU A 336 1.73 -4.73 -23.65
N GLU A 337 3.01 -4.42 -23.85
CA GLU A 337 3.53 -3.68 -24.99
C GLU A 337 3.37 -4.47 -26.31
N ASN A 338 3.64 -5.77 -26.25
CA ASN A 338 3.61 -6.62 -27.44
C ASN A 338 2.30 -7.40 -27.61
N GLY A 339 1.33 -7.22 -26.72
CA GLY A 339 0.06 -7.96 -26.76
C GLY A 339 0.22 -9.47 -26.52
N TRP A 340 1.26 -9.87 -25.77
CA TRP A 340 1.51 -11.28 -25.46
C TRP A 340 0.53 -11.81 -24.41
N PRO A 341 0.21 -13.11 -24.44
CA PRO A 341 -0.71 -13.71 -23.48
C PRO A 341 -0.17 -13.62 -22.05
N LEU A 342 -1.09 -13.35 -21.10
CA LEU A 342 -0.74 -13.34 -19.68
C LEU A 342 -0.84 -14.74 -19.08
N ASN A 343 0.08 -15.07 -18.19
CA ASN A 343 -0.03 -16.26 -17.33
C ASN A 343 -1.17 -16.06 -16.32
N ASN A 344 -1.85 -17.13 -15.97
CA ASN A 344 -2.85 -17.15 -14.91
C ASN A 344 -2.16 -17.28 -13.55
N ALA A 345 -2.56 -16.45 -12.61
CA ALA A 345 -2.08 -16.54 -11.23
C ALA A 345 -2.79 -17.67 -10.48
N ASP A 346 -2.03 -18.52 -9.81
CA ASP A 346 -2.53 -19.54 -8.90
C ASP A 346 -2.95 -18.86 -7.57
N ARG A 347 -4.26 -18.77 -7.33
CA ARG A 347 -4.81 -18.09 -6.15
C ARG A 347 -4.43 -18.77 -4.85
N ASP A 348 -4.27 -20.10 -4.84
CA ASP A 348 -3.89 -20.87 -3.65
C ASP A 348 -2.44 -20.58 -3.23
N ALA A 349 -1.63 -20.05 -4.16
CA ALA A 349 -0.26 -19.63 -3.92
C ALA A 349 -0.08 -18.12 -3.67
N PHE A 350 -1.14 -17.35 -3.42
CA PHE A 350 -1.01 -15.91 -3.18
C PHE A 350 -0.28 -15.60 -1.87
N TYR A 351 -0.54 -16.36 -0.83
CA TYR A 351 -0.02 -16.11 0.52
C TYR A 351 0.81 -17.28 1.06
N GLY A 352 1.94 -16.95 1.71
CA GLY A 352 2.81 -17.96 2.31
C GLY A 352 3.55 -18.84 1.31
N GLY A 353 4.17 -19.91 1.79
CA GLY A 353 4.91 -20.87 0.97
C GLY A 353 6.31 -20.40 0.57
N GLY A 354 6.90 -21.14 -0.38
CA GLY A 354 8.25 -20.92 -0.90
C GLY A 354 8.25 -20.28 -2.29
N LYS A 355 8.99 -20.93 -3.23
CA LYS A 355 9.13 -20.47 -4.62
C LYS A 355 7.86 -20.62 -5.45
N LYS A 356 7.07 -21.68 -5.20
CA LYS A 356 5.86 -21.98 -5.96
C LYS A 356 4.88 -20.82 -5.92
N GLY A 357 4.43 -20.37 -7.09
CA GLY A 357 3.51 -19.22 -7.23
C GLY A 357 4.11 -17.89 -6.80
N TYR A 358 5.45 -17.80 -6.73
CA TYR A 358 6.15 -16.60 -6.33
C TYR A 358 7.28 -16.23 -7.31
N THR A 359 8.33 -17.06 -7.42
CA THR A 359 9.48 -16.82 -8.30
C THR A 359 9.58 -17.79 -9.47
N ASP A 360 8.64 -18.73 -9.62
CA ASP A 360 8.64 -19.79 -10.62
C ASP A 360 7.76 -19.52 -11.85
N TYR A 361 7.08 -18.38 -11.90
CA TYR A 361 6.33 -18.00 -13.10
C TYR A 361 7.28 -17.66 -14.26
N PRO A 362 7.04 -18.23 -15.46
CA PRO A 362 7.94 -18.02 -16.59
C PRO A 362 7.75 -16.64 -17.22
N VAL A 363 8.85 -16.09 -17.74
CA VAL A 363 8.81 -15.02 -18.73
C VAL A 363 8.30 -15.56 -20.06
N TYR A 364 7.71 -14.70 -20.88
CA TYR A 364 7.26 -15.09 -22.22
C TYR A 364 8.48 -15.34 -23.13
N GLN A 365 8.41 -16.40 -23.89
CA GLN A 365 9.38 -16.72 -24.93
C GLN A 365 8.63 -16.64 -26.27
N PRO A 366 8.90 -15.62 -27.13
CA PRO A 366 8.25 -15.43 -28.42
C PRO A 366 8.55 -16.52 -29.42
#